data_416464d2156d2915bcdd8c2582b527c8
#
_entry.id   416464d2156d2915bcdd8c2582b527c8
#
_cell.length_a   1.000
_cell.length_b   1.000
_cell.length_c   1.000
_cell.angle_alpha   90.00
_cell.angle_beta   90.00
_cell.angle_gamma   90.00
#
_symmetry.space_group_name_H-M   'P 1'
#
loop_
_entity.id
_entity.type
_entity.pdbx_description
1 polymer ?
#
loop_
_entity_poly.entity_id
_entity_poly.type
_entity_poly.pdbx_seq_one_letter_code
_entity_poly.pdbx_strand_id
1 'polypeptide(L)'
;GLVGSEMCIRDSDETVRAFAALKPAAPDFRIFWDNAYCVHNFDGKCAEIPDIISECDKAGNSDLVYEFCSTSKITFPGSGISAVASSPANLIDIRAFLKFATIGPDKINQLRHARFFRNSAGLRAHMKKHAAIMKPKFDAMYKVLNEELNGLGIAEWTVAKGGYFASYDTLPGCAR
;
A
#
# COMPACT_ATOMS: atom_id res chain seq x y z
N GLY A 1 10.07 -14.77 -2.04
CA GLY A 1 9.46 -14.05 -3.13
C GLY A 1 8.50 -13.02 -2.59
N LEU A 2 8.72 -11.80 -2.94
CA LEU A 2 7.79 -10.71 -2.67
C LEU A 2 6.55 -10.95 -3.51
N VAL A 3 5.49 -11.41 -2.89
CA VAL A 3 4.23 -11.58 -3.57
C VAL A 3 3.18 -10.78 -2.81
N GLY A 4 2.63 -9.78 -3.45
CA GLY A 4 1.27 -9.46 -3.24
C GLY A 4 0.88 -8.18 -2.59
N SER A 5 1.77 -7.32 -2.10
CA SER A 5 1.34 -5.98 -1.65
C SER A 5 0.99 -5.04 -2.80
N GLU A 6 1.43 -5.37 -3.99
CA GLU A 6 1.23 -4.55 -5.19
C GLU A 6 -0.10 -4.80 -5.88
N MET A 7 -0.70 -5.93 -5.60
CA MET A 7 -2.01 -6.26 -6.12
C MET A 7 -3.05 -5.70 -5.17
N CYS A 8 -3.97 -4.95 -5.68
CA CYS A 8 -5.12 -4.41 -4.97
C CYS A 8 -6.11 -5.49 -4.49
N ILE A 9 -5.60 -6.67 -4.23
CA ILE A 9 -6.22 -7.68 -3.41
C ILE A 9 -6.05 -7.16 -2.00
N ARG A 10 -7.10 -6.58 -1.47
CA ARG A 10 -7.11 -6.16 -0.08
C ARG A 10 -6.95 -7.39 0.76
N ASP A 11 -5.92 -7.38 1.57
CA ASP A 11 -5.89 -8.26 2.70
C ASP A 11 -7.19 -8.05 3.47
N SER A 12 -7.87 -9.14 3.78
CA SER A 12 -9.05 -9.07 4.62
C SER A 12 -8.63 -8.62 6.02
N ASP A 13 -9.55 -8.03 6.78
CA ASP A 13 -9.34 -7.72 8.19
C ASP A 13 -8.77 -8.91 8.97
N GLU A 14 -9.21 -10.10 8.59
CA GLU A 14 -8.75 -11.38 9.16
C GLU A 14 -7.28 -11.64 8.85
N THR A 15 -6.85 -11.40 7.62
CA THR A 15 -5.44 -11.56 7.20
C THR A 15 -4.54 -10.60 7.97
N VAL A 16 -4.92 -9.33 8.11
CA VAL A 16 -4.13 -8.34 8.88
C VAL A 16 -4.00 -8.77 10.34
N ARG A 17 -5.09 -9.22 10.96
CA ARG A 17 -5.05 -9.73 12.34
C ARG A 17 -4.23 -11.01 12.47
N ALA A 18 -4.26 -11.89 11.47
CA ALA A 18 -3.42 -13.10 11.45
C ALA A 18 -1.94 -12.74 11.39
N PHE A 19 -1.53 -11.78 10.55
CA PHE A 19 -0.16 -11.25 10.53
C PHE A 19 0.24 -10.63 11.87
N ALA A 20 -0.63 -9.81 12.45
CA ALA A 20 -0.36 -9.18 13.74
C ALA A 20 -0.19 -10.18 14.89
N ALA A 21 -0.88 -11.32 14.81
CA ALA A 21 -0.83 -12.39 15.82
C ALA A 21 0.28 -13.43 15.59
N LEU A 22 1.13 -13.27 14.57
CA LEU A 22 2.22 -14.19 14.29
C LEU A 22 3.15 -14.36 15.48
N LYS A 23 3.62 -15.59 15.67
CA LYS A 23 4.65 -15.94 16.67
C LYS A 23 5.89 -16.41 15.92
N PRO A 24 6.76 -15.49 15.49
CA PRO A 24 7.95 -15.84 14.73
C PRO A 24 8.90 -16.71 15.57
N ALA A 25 9.57 -17.67 14.92
CA ALA A 25 10.61 -18.48 15.57
C ALA A 25 11.91 -17.67 15.80
N ALA A 26 12.21 -16.73 14.91
CA ALA A 26 13.37 -15.86 15.03
C ALA A 26 13.01 -14.58 15.82
N PRO A 27 13.78 -14.21 16.85
CA PRO A 27 13.49 -13.05 17.70
C PRO A 27 13.62 -11.70 16.97
N ASP A 28 14.38 -11.68 15.90
CA ASP A 28 14.64 -10.52 15.05
C ASP A 28 13.76 -10.49 13.79
N PHE A 29 12.81 -11.40 13.66
CA PHE A 29 11.86 -11.38 12.54
C PHE A 29 11.03 -10.10 12.55
N ARG A 30 10.89 -9.48 11.38
CA ARG A 30 10.06 -8.29 11.19
C ARG A 30 9.26 -8.39 9.90
N ILE A 31 8.10 -7.79 9.91
CA ILE A 31 7.24 -7.63 8.74
C ILE A 31 7.48 -6.22 8.18
N PHE A 32 7.80 -6.13 6.89
CA PHE A 32 7.81 -4.87 6.17
C PHE A 32 6.46 -4.72 5.47
N TRP A 33 5.64 -3.81 6.00
CA TRP A 33 4.30 -3.53 5.51
C TRP A 33 4.34 -2.33 4.57
N ASP A 34 4.35 -2.60 3.26
CA ASP A 34 4.37 -1.54 2.24
C ASP A 34 2.95 -1.05 1.96
N ASN A 35 2.59 0.10 2.51
CA ASN A 35 1.27 0.72 2.39
C ASN A 35 1.24 1.85 1.35
N ALA A 36 1.91 1.65 0.22
CA ALA A 36 2.07 2.67 -0.83
C ALA A 36 0.75 3.10 -1.49
N TYR A 37 -0.29 2.26 -1.43
CA TYR A 37 -1.57 2.48 -2.13
C TYR A 37 -2.77 2.75 -1.22
N CYS A 38 -2.57 3.04 0.04
CA CYS A 38 -3.62 3.22 1.04
C CYS A 38 -4.69 4.28 0.69
N VAL A 39 -4.36 5.24 -0.17
CA VAL A 39 -5.26 6.35 -0.55
C VAL A 39 -5.73 6.30 -2.02
N HIS A 40 -5.47 5.20 -2.74
CA HIS A 40 -5.72 5.08 -4.18
C HIS A 40 -7.08 4.43 -4.53
N ASN A 41 -8.12 4.71 -3.76
CA ASN A 41 -9.45 4.13 -4.00
C ASN A 41 -10.21 4.85 -5.11
N PHE A 42 -10.95 4.10 -5.93
CA PHE A 42 -11.74 4.65 -7.04
C PHE A 42 -13.05 5.30 -6.58
N ASP A 43 -13.65 4.82 -5.51
CA ASP A 43 -15.00 5.23 -5.08
C ASP A 43 -15.00 6.33 -4.02
N GLY A 44 -13.81 6.81 -3.63
CA GLY A 44 -13.67 7.75 -2.52
C GLY A 44 -14.05 7.16 -1.15
N LYS A 45 -14.48 5.91 -1.10
CA LYS A 45 -14.67 5.12 0.11
C LYS A 45 -13.40 4.32 0.29
N CYS A 46 -12.53 4.75 1.20
CA CYS A 46 -11.54 3.83 1.74
C CYS A 46 -12.30 2.66 2.36
N ALA A 47 -12.15 1.46 1.84
CA ALA A 47 -12.31 0.35 2.71
C ALA A 47 -11.07 0.42 3.59
N GLU A 48 -11.28 0.78 4.81
CA GLU A 48 -10.24 0.90 5.80
C GLU A 48 -9.66 -0.50 6.02
N ILE A 49 -8.45 -0.71 5.54
CA ILE A 49 -7.65 -1.85 6.00
C ILE A 49 -7.34 -1.55 7.45
N PRO A 50 -7.51 -2.51 8.38
CA PRO A 50 -7.13 -2.30 9.76
C PRO A 50 -5.68 -1.82 9.84
N ASP A 51 -5.42 -0.87 10.72
CA ASP A 51 -4.08 -0.40 10.99
C ASP A 51 -3.26 -1.54 11.59
N ILE A 52 -2.29 -2.05 10.83
CA ILE A 52 -1.45 -3.19 11.22
C ILE A 52 -0.68 -2.92 12.52
N ILE A 53 -0.26 -1.68 12.76
CA ILE A 53 0.47 -1.31 13.98
C ILE A 53 -0.47 -1.45 15.18
N SER A 54 -1.68 -0.91 15.09
CA SER A 54 -2.69 -1.05 16.15
C SER A 54 -3.09 -2.52 16.40
N GLU A 55 -3.18 -3.33 15.35
CA GLU A 55 -3.48 -4.76 15.50
C GLU A 55 -2.30 -5.51 16.14
N CYS A 56 -1.05 -5.16 15.81
CA CYS A 56 0.13 -5.69 16.49
C CYS A 56 0.18 -5.33 17.97
N ASP A 57 -0.16 -4.08 18.32
CA ASP A 57 -0.25 -3.64 19.73
C ASP A 57 -1.29 -4.45 20.49
N LYS A 58 -2.48 -4.67 19.93
CA LYS A 58 -3.53 -5.51 20.52
C LYS A 58 -3.09 -6.96 20.71
N ALA A 59 -2.28 -7.48 19.79
CA ALA A 59 -1.75 -8.83 19.84
C ALA A 59 -0.52 -9.00 20.77
N GLY A 60 0.00 -7.90 21.34
CA GLY A 60 1.21 -7.93 22.16
C GLY A 60 2.51 -8.05 21.34
N ASN A 61 2.49 -7.73 20.07
CA ASN A 61 3.58 -7.84 19.11
C ASN A 61 4.00 -6.45 18.56
N SER A 62 4.06 -5.42 19.38
CA SER A 62 4.29 -4.02 18.96
C SER A 62 5.56 -3.83 18.10
N ASP A 63 6.59 -4.66 18.30
CA ASP A 63 7.86 -4.56 17.56
C ASP A 63 7.89 -5.38 16.27
N LEU A 64 6.78 -6.02 15.89
CA LEU A 64 6.75 -6.97 14.76
C LEU A 64 6.81 -6.26 13.40
N VAL A 65 6.31 -5.04 13.28
CA VAL A 65 6.03 -4.39 11.99
C VAL A 65 6.79 -3.09 11.81
N TYR A 66 7.33 -2.91 10.61
CA TYR A 66 7.67 -1.61 10.02
C TYR A 66 6.67 -1.30 8.91
N GLU A 67 5.88 -0.25 9.06
CA GLU A 67 4.96 0.21 8.04
C GLU A 67 5.58 1.35 7.23
N PHE A 68 5.52 1.23 5.90
CA PHE A 68 6.09 2.20 4.98
C PHE A 68 5.00 2.82 4.10
N CYS A 69 5.12 4.12 3.85
CA CYS A 69 4.32 4.79 2.85
C CYS A 69 5.15 5.82 2.09
N SER A 70 4.68 6.18 0.90
CA SER A 70 5.32 7.22 0.10
C SER A 70 4.33 7.98 -0.77
N THR A 71 4.74 9.17 -1.21
CA THR A 71 3.98 9.98 -2.17
C THR A 71 4.42 9.76 -3.62
N SER A 72 5.27 8.77 -3.89
CA SER A 72 5.81 8.49 -5.24
C SER A 72 4.72 8.19 -6.26
N LYS A 73 3.61 7.57 -5.84
CA LYS A 73 2.43 7.29 -6.67
C LYS A 73 1.31 8.34 -6.53
N ILE A 74 1.53 9.35 -5.70
CA ILE A 74 0.56 10.40 -5.39
C ILE A 74 0.94 11.70 -6.08
N THR A 75 2.22 12.07 -6.08
CA THR A 75 2.77 13.29 -6.71
C THR A 75 3.72 12.94 -7.85
N PHE A 76 5.03 12.97 -7.61
CA PHE A 76 6.05 12.70 -8.62
C PHE A 76 6.99 11.59 -8.20
N PRO A 77 7.22 10.59 -9.04
CA PRO A 77 8.31 9.65 -8.85
C PRO A 77 9.66 10.38 -8.75
N GLY A 78 10.51 9.96 -7.83
CA GLY A 78 11.83 10.58 -7.61
C GLY A 78 11.81 11.94 -6.88
N SER A 79 10.64 12.54 -6.69
CA SER A 79 10.45 13.79 -5.92
C SER A 79 9.42 13.64 -4.80
N GLY A 80 9.10 12.40 -4.44
CA GLY A 80 8.20 12.07 -3.35
C GLY A 80 8.85 12.26 -1.98
N ILE A 81 8.01 12.17 -0.97
CA ILE A 81 8.42 11.96 0.42
C ILE A 81 7.95 10.58 0.86
N SER A 82 8.65 10.00 1.83
CA SER A 82 8.28 8.74 2.45
C SER A 82 8.25 8.86 3.96
N ALA A 83 7.54 7.94 4.59
CA ALA A 83 7.51 7.81 6.03
C ALA A 83 7.59 6.33 6.42
N VAL A 84 8.14 6.08 7.59
CA VAL A 84 8.10 4.80 8.26
C VAL A 84 7.45 4.98 9.62
N ALA A 85 6.55 4.08 9.96
CA ALA A 85 5.93 3.97 11.27
C ALA A 85 6.27 2.61 11.87
N SER A 86 6.50 2.57 13.18
CA SER A 86 6.78 1.35 13.95
C SER A 86 6.74 1.67 15.44
N SER A 87 7.02 0.67 16.28
CA SER A 87 7.16 0.87 17.70
C SER A 87 8.30 1.87 18.05
N PRO A 88 8.26 2.50 19.22
CA PRO A 88 9.34 3.36 19.68
C PRO A 88 10.70 2.64 19.71
N ALA A 89 10.75 1.37 20.10
CA ALA A 89 11.98 0.58 20.13
C ALA A 89 12.59 0.43 18.73
N ASN A 90 11.81 0.01 17.75
CA ASN A 90 12.24 -0.12 16.36
C ASN A 90 12.69 1.23 15.75
N LEU A 91 12.04 2.33 16.11
CA LEU A 91 12.38 3.65 15.58
C LEU A 91 13.70 4.21 16.14
N ILE A 92 14.20 3.73 17.27
CA ILE A 92 15.51 4.11 17.81
C ILE A 92 16.60 3.72 16.82
N ASP A 93 16.60 2.49 16.35
CA ASP A 93 17.61 1.96 15.43
C ASP A 93 17.56 2.65 14.06
N ILE A 94 16.35 2.84 13.51
CA ILE A 94 16.17 3.57 12.27
C ILE A 94 16.70 5.00 12.37
N ARG A 95 16.39 5.72 13.45
CA ARG A 95 16.86 7.08 13.67
C ARG A 95 18.37 7.14 13.83
N ALA A 96 18.97 6.19 14.54
CA ALA A 96 20.41 6.09 14.69
C ALA A 96 21.09 5.93 13.33
N PHE A 97 20.57 5.03 12.47
CA PHE A 97 21.08 4.83 11.12
C PHE A 97 20.89 6.08 10.24
N LEU A 98 19.70 6.65 10.19
CA LEU A 98 19.38 7.81 9.35
C LEU A 98 20.22 9.04 9.69
N LYS A 99 20.59 9.20 10.95
CA LYS A 99 21.47 10.30 11.39
C LYS A 99 22.82 10.33 10.65
N PHE A 100 23.35 9.17 10.31
CA PHE A 100 24.62 9.05 9.58
C PHE A 100 24.39 8.94 8.07
N ALA A 101 23.34 8.26 7.64
CA ALA A 101 23.10 8.01 6.21
C ALA A 101 22.64 9.25 5.45
N THR A 102 21.84 10.12 6.07
CA THR A 102 21.23 11.27 5.37
C THR A 102 21.37 12.60 6.11
N ILE A 103 21.84 12.59 7.39
CA ILE A 103 21.84 13.74 8.30
C ILE A 103 20.43 14.26 8.60
N GLY A 104 19.55 14.22 7.62
CA GLY A 104 18.15 14.58 7.72
C GLY A 104 17.42 14.47 6.38
N PRO A 105 16.09 14.40 6.40
CA PRO A 105 15.28 14.31 5.19
C PRO A 105 15.30 15.62 4.40
N ASP A 106 14.99 15.54 3.10
CA ASP A 106 14.84 16.68 2.19
C ASP A 106 13.68 17.60 2.64
N LYS A 107 14.03 18.67 3.33
CA LYS A 107 13.07 19.63 3.91
C LYS A 107 12.38 20.47 2.83
N ILE A 108 13.02 20.72 1.68
CA ILE A 108 12.43 21.48 0.59
C ILE A 108 11.31 20.66 -0.02
N ASN A 109 11.55 19.39 -0.25
CA ASN A 109 10.56 18.49 -0.80
C ASN A 109 9.39 18.25 0.16
N GLN A 110 9.67 18.12 1.46
CA GLN A 110 8.63 18.06 2.48
C GLN A 110 7.78 19.34 2.49
N LEU A 111 8.40 20.52 2.42
CA LEU A 111 7.70 21.80 2.38
C LEU A 111 6.83 21.94 1.13
N ARG A 112 7.29 21.46 -0.04
CA ARG A 112 6.49 21.41 -1.26
C ARG A 112 5.20 20.61 -1.04
N HIS A 113 5.31 19.42 -0.47
CA HIS A 113 4.16 18.56 -0.19
C HIS A 113 3.23 19.18 0.84
N ALA A 114 3.77 19.73 1.91
CA ALA A 114 2.98 20.43 2.93
C ALA A 114 2.20 21.63 2.36
N ARG A 115 2.81 22.43 1.50
CA ARG A 115 2.15 23.56 0.84
C ARG A 115 1.15 23.12 -0.21
N PHE A 116 1.42 22.07 -0.94
CA PHE A 116 0.52 21.54 -1.98
C PHE A 116 -0.74 20.94 -1.38
N PHE A 117 -0.60 20.03 -0.44
CA PHE A 117 -1.74 19.36 0.18
C PHE A 117 -2.41 20.17 1.27
N ARG A 118 -1.64 20.97 2.00
CA ARG A 118 -2.04 21.74 3.19
C ARG A 118 -2.48 20.86 4.36
N ASN A 119 -3.32 19.87 4.14
CA ASN A 119 -3.84 18.94 5.14
C ASN A 119 -4.36 17.64 4.48
N SER A 120 -4.87 16.72 5.30
CA SER A 120 -5.42 15.45 4.82
C SER A 120 -6.64 15.60 3.90
N ALA A 121 -7.43 16.68 4.03
CA ALA A 121 -8.54 16.93 3.12
C ALA A 121 -8.05 17.32 1.73
N GLY A 122 -6.97 18.11 1.64
CA GLY A 122 -6.30 18.44 0.38
C GLY A 122 -5.72 17.21 -0.32
N LEU A 123 -5.09 16.31 0.45
CA LEU A 123 -4.63 15.02 -0.07
C LEU A 123 -5.82 14.21 -0.64
N ARG A 124 -6.89 14.06 0.11
CA ARG A 124 -8.08 13.33 -0.36
C ARG A 124 -8.71 13.95 -1.61
N ALA A 125 -8.77 15.29 -1.69
CA ALA A 125 -9.27 15.99 -2.87
C ALA A 125 -8.37 15.75 -4.10
N HIS A 126 -7.06 15.69 -3.92
CA HIS A 126 -6.11 15.33 -4.97
C HIS A 126 -6.30 13.90 -5.45
N MET A 127 -6.44 12.94 -4.53
CA MET A 127 -6.66 11.53 -4.86
C MET A 127 -7.99 11.26 -5.58
N LYS A 128 -9.03 12.05 -5.32
CA LYS A 128 -10.27 11.99 -6.13
C LYS A 128 -10.04 12.32 -7.62
N LYS A 129 -9.12 13.24 -7.91
CA LYS A 129 -8.75 13.53 -9.30
C LYS A 129 -8.00 12.37 -9.94
N HIS A 130 -7.11 11.71 -9.20
CA HIS A 130 -6.46 10.48 -9.64
C HIS A 130 -7.48 9.38 -9.94
N ALA A 131 -8.42 9.15 -9.04
CA ALA A 131 -9.50 8.16 -9.21
C ALA A 131 -10.31 8.44 -10.49
N ALA A 132 -10.66 9.71 -10.77
CA ALA A 132 -11.39 10.10 -11.98
C ALA A 132 -10.62 9.81 -13.27
N ILE A 133 -9.29 9.80 -13.24
CA ILE A 133 -8.44 9.44 -14.39
C ILE A 133 -8.29 7.92 -14.52
N MET A 134 -8.13 7.23 -13.39
CA MET A 134 -7.80 5.80 -13.39
C MET A 134 -9.02 4.91 -13.55
N LYS A 135 -10.12 5.22 -12.85
CA LYS A 135 -11.33 4.38 -12.86
C LYS A 135 -11.84 4.04 -14.27
N PRO A 136 -11.98 5.00 -15.21
CA PRO A 136 -12.46 4.68 -16.57
C PRO A 136 -11.57 3.69 -17.31
N LYS A 137 -10.25 3.70 -17.04
CA LYS A 137 -9.30 2.74 -17.65
C LYS A 137 -9.52 1.34 -17.14
N PHE A 138 -9.74 1.20 -15.82
CA PHE A 138 -10.07 -0.09 -15.20
C PHE A 138 -11.43 -0.59 -15.66
N ASP A 139 -12.44 0.29 -15.73
CA ASP A 139 -13.79 -0.06 -16.20
C ASP A 139 -13.72 -0.59 -17.66
N ALA A 140 -12.97 0.08 -18.53
CA ALA A 140 -12.78 -0.37 -19.92
C ALA A 140 -12.06 -1.72 -20.00
N MET A 141 -11.00 -1.91 -19.21
CA MET A 141 -10.27 -3.18 -19.15
C MET A 141 -11.18 -4.32 -18.68
N TYR A 142 -11.89 -4.15 -17.58
CA TYR A 142 -12.79 -5.19 -17.05
C TYR A 142 -13.96 -5.47 -17.99
N LYS A 143 -14.44 -4.45 -18.70
CA LYS A 143 -15.47 -4.65 -19.73
C LYS A 143 -14.95 -5.63 -20.80
N VAL A 144 -13.77 -5.40 -21.37
CA VAL A 144 -13.17 -6.28 -22.39
C VAL A 144 -12.92 -7.67 -21.83
N LEU A 145 -12.35 -7.79 -20.62
CA LEU A 145 -12.12 -9.09 -19.99
C LEU A 145 -13.43 -9.88 -19.81
N ASN A 146 -14.49 -9.21 -19.39
CA ASN A 146 -15.79 -9.85 -19.22
C ASN A 146 -16.44 -10.24 -20.58
N GLU A 147 -16.31 -9.41 -21.60
CA GLU A 147 -16.89 -9.67 -22.92
C GLU A 147 -16.17 -10.81 -23.66
N GLU A 148 -14.83 -10.85 -23.56
CA GLU A 148 -14.00 -11.75 -24.38
C GLU A 148 -13.62 -13.06 -23.66
N LEU A 149 -13.47 -13.04 -22.33
CA LEU A 149 -12.87 -14.16 -21.61
C LEU A 149 -13.77 -14.78 -20.53
N ASN A 150 -14.82 -14.08 -20.12
CA ASN A 150 -15.71 -14.62 -19.08
C ASN A 150 -16.42 -15.89 -19.57
N GLY A 151 -16.40 -16.93 -18.74
CA GLY A 151 -17.04 -18.22 -19.05
C GLY A 151 -16.21 -19.17 -19.91
N LEU A 152 -15.02 -18.76 -20.39
CA LEU A 152 -14.13 -19.67 -21.14
C LEU A 152 -13.33 -20.61 -20.24
N GLY A 153 -13.27 -20.37 -18.95
CA GLY A 153 -12.53 -21.20 -17.98
C GLY A 153 -11.00 -21.16 -18.15
N ILE A 154 -10.49 -20.12 -18.83
CA ILE A 154 -9.04 -19.98 -19.13
C ILE A 154 -8.34 -18.97 -18.24
N ALA A 155 -9.08 -18.11 -17.58
CA ALA A 155 -8.56 -17.09 -16.68
C ALA A 155 -9.60 -16.63 -15.67
N GLU A 156 -9.11 -16.13 -14.55
CA GLU A 156 -9.91 -15.46 -13.51
C GLU A 156 -9.27 -14.12 -13.17
N TRP A 157 -10.05 -13.15 -12.73
CA TRP A 157 -9.54 -11.84 -12.32
C TRP A 157 -10.33 -11.27 -11.17
N THR A 158 -9.64 -10.47 -10.36
CA THR A 158 -10.26 -9.73 -9.26
C THR A 158 -10.55 -8.29 -9.69
N VAL A 159 -11.76 -7.82 -9.44
CA VAL A 159 -12.12 -6.43 -9.72
C VAL A 159 -11.50 -5.51 -8.67
N ALA A 160 -10.48 -4.77 -9.08
CA ALA A 160 -9.78 -3.82 -8.20
C ALA A 160 -10.68 -2.64 -7.83
N LYS A 161 -10.70 -2.28 -6.54
CA LYS A 161 -11.41 -1.11 -6.01
C LYS A 161 -10.52 0.13 -5.91
N GLY A 162 -9.27 0.02 -6.32
CA GLY A 162 -8.27 1.08 -6.30
C GLY A 162 -6.90 0.60 -6.77
N GLY A 163 -5.90 1.46 -6.66
CA GLY A 163 -4.52 1.16 -7.05
C GLY A 163 -4.25 1.27 -8.55
N TYR A 164 -3.17 0.62 -8.98
CA TYR A 164 -2.68 0.67 -10.37
C TYR A 164 -2.59 -0.70 -11.02
N PHE A 165 -2.96 -1.77 -10.31
CA PHE A 165 -2.80 -3.15 -10.76
C PHE A 165 -4.14 -3.88 -10.79
N ALA A 166 -4.26 -4.84 -11.69
CA ALA A 166 -5.31 -5.82 -11.73
C ALA A 166 -4.68 -7.22 -11.57
N SER A 167 -5.25 -8.05 -10.72
CA SER A 167 -4.88 -9.45 -10.65
C SER A 167 -5.58 -10.22 -11.75
N TYR A 168 -4.78 -11.01 -12.47
CA TYR A 168 -5.25 -11.82 -13.58
C TYR A 168 -4.54 -13.19 -13.50
N ASP A 169 -5.30 -14.20 -13.14
CA ASP A 169 -4.80 -15.56 -12.98
C ASP A 169 -5.16 -16.40 -14.20
N THR A 170 -4.18 -16.98 -14.85
CA THR A 170 -4.33 -17.79 -16.05
C THR A 170 -4.08 -19.27 -15.76
N LEU A 171 -4.44 -20.15 -16.71
CA LEU A 171 -4.06 -21.55 -16.64
C LEU A 171 -2.54 -21.72 -16.53
N PRO A 172 -2.07 -22.80 -15.85
CA PRO A 172 -0.65 -23.08 -15.75
C PRO A 172 0.04 -23.14 -17.12
N GLY A 173 1.20 -22.49 -17.23
CA GLY A 173 1.98 -22.44 -18.46
C GLY A 173 1.64 -21.30 -19.43
N CYS A 174 0.62 -20.48 -19.14
CA CYS A 174 0.29 -19.30 -19.97
C CYS A 174 1.14 -18.08 -19.61
N ALA A 175 1.59 -17.97 -18.37
CA ALA A 175 2.52 -16.92 -17.95
C ALA A 175 3.97 -17.34 -18.28
N ARG A 176 4.72 -16.43 -18.90
CA ARG A 176 6.16 -16.57 -19.17
C ARG A 176 6.95 -15.56 -18.39
#